data_7f3916930ebf57fab5dcc83c29c2ddb6
#
_entry.id   7f3916930ebf57fab5dcc83c29c2ddb6
#
_cell.length_a   1.000
_cell.length_b   1.000
_cell.length_c   1.000
_cell.angle_alpha   90.00
_cell.angle_beta   90.00
_cell.angle_gamma   90.00
#
_symmetry.space_group_name_H-M   'P 1'
#
loop_
_entity.id
_entity.type
_entity.pdbx_description
1 polymer ?
#
loop_
_entity_poly.entity_id
_entity_poly.type
_entity_poly.pdbx_seq_one_letter_code
_entity_poly.pdbx_strand_id
1 'polypeptide(L)'
;MHGTLDIVPNQMLSRAQELGEMLRRRRESLDPQKLGLGRAGRIRTPGLRREEVASRADIGITWYTKLEQGRPIRVSPRVLLSVAHALEFNEVETEHLFRLANLPVPPRLENPRVCEPLTKASQRILDHLCPYPALIQTKRYNIRGFNEAYRRLVGVDLDAVTPEDRNCIYLSLVNPAWRASQADPDEMLANMAALFRASMAEHLDDPSWERQLERYMSASDQFRIVWDRYQLKGIENTVKRFRLADGTILPLQSNNWWASPSNDDRMIVYTPVDEAGAERLSAMMKRRRAC
;
A
#
# COMPACT_ATOMS: atom_id res chain seq x y z
N MET A 1 -40.26 -33.55 26.46
CA MET A 1 -40.24 -32.08 26.50
C MET A 1 -38.96 -31.62 25.84
N HIS A 2 -39.03 -31.26 24.54
CA HIS A 2 -37.92 -30.76 23.78
C HIS A 2 -38.03 -29.22 23.79
N GLY A 3 -37.18 -28.58 24.52
CA GLY A 3 -37.07 -27.12 24.49
C GLY A 3 -36.34 -26.68 23.21
N THR A 4 -37.08 -26.14 22.28
CA THR A 4 -36.56 -25.45 21.11
C THR A 4 -35.90 -24.13 21.58
N LEU A 5 -34.58 -24.05 21.45
CA LEU A 5 -33.86 -22.79 21.60
C LEU A 5 -34.23 -21.92 20.39
N ASP A 6 -35.11 -20.96 20.60
CA ASP A 6 -35.38 -19.89 19.64
C ASP A 6 -34.10 -19.06 19.45
N ILE A 7 -33.37 -19.33 18.39
CA ILE A 7 -32.29 -18.47 17.91
C ILE A 7 -32.98 -17.25 17.28
N VAL A 8 -33.06 -16.17 18.05
CA VAL A 8 -33.49 -14.86 17.57
C VAL A 8 -32.55 -14.47 16.43
N PRO A 9 -33.07 -14.18 15.21
CA PRO A 9 -32.19 -13.77 14.10
C PRO A 9 -31.52 -12.45 14.51
N ASN A 10 -30.21 -12.46 14.54
CA ASN A 10 -29.36 -11.28 14.77
C ASN A 10 -29.69 -10.28 13.63
N GLN A 11 -30.52 -9.27 13.91
CA GLN A 11 -30.80 -8.20 12.97
C GLN A 11 -29.47 -7.50 12.68
N MET A 12 -28.98 -7.63 11.44
CA MET A 12 -27.80 -6.88 10.98
C MET A 12 -28.06 -5.39 11.20
N LEU A 13 -27.26 -4.76 12.04
CA LEU A 13 -27.29 -3.33 12.28
C LEU A 13 -27.08 -2.58 10.94
N SER A 14 -27.77 -1.47 10.74
CA SER A 14 -27.43 -0.60 9.63
C SER A 14 -26.02 -0.03 9.83
N ARG A 15 -25.33 0.34 8.73
CA ARG A 15 -23.97 0.94 8.82
C ARG A 15 -23.91 2.10 9.81
N ALA A 16 -24.94 2.94 9.85
CA ALA A 16 -25.02 4.08 10.78
C ALA A 16 -25.12 3.62 12.24
N GLN A 17 -25.89 2.56 12.51
CA GLN A 17 -26.02 1.99 13.85
C GLN A 17 -24.71 1.32 14.29
N GLU A 18 -24.03 0.63 13.38
CA GLU A 18 -22.74 -0.01 13.66
C GLU A 18 -21.64 1.03 13.94
N LEU A 19 -21.64 2.13 13.16
CA LEU A 19 -20.75 3.27 13.41
C LEU A 19 -21.02 3.87 14.80
N GLY A 20 -22.28 4.11 15.14
CA GLY A 20 -22.66 4.65 16.45
C GLY A 20 -22.24 3.75 17.61
N GLU A 21 -22.42 2.45 17.47
CA GLU A 21 -22.02 1.45 18.45
C GLU A 21 -20.50 1.38 18.61
N MET A 22 -19.74 1.45 17.51
CA MET A 22 -18.29 1.50 17.53
C MET A 22 -17.78 2.72 18.31
N LEU A 23 -18.33 3.91 18.01
CA LEU A 23 -17.99 5.15 18.73
C LEU A 23 -18.30 5.05 20.21
N ARG A 24 -19.47 4.53 20.59
CA ARG A 24 -19.91 4.36 21.97
C ARG A 24 -18.97 3.45 22.74
N ARG A 25 -18.68 2.27 22.21
CA ARG A 25 -17.79 1.28 22.85
C ARG A 25 -16.40 1.85 23.06
N ARG A 26 -15.87 2.53 22.04
CA ARG A 26 -14.54 3.15 22.18
C ARG A 26 -14.54 4.25 23.24
N ARG A 27 -15.51 5.14 23.24
CA ARG A 27 -15.66 6.18 24.26
C ARG A 27 -15.73 5.61 25.69
N GLU A 28 -16.48 4.53 25.85
CA GLU A 28 -16.66 3.85 27.14
C GLU A 28 -15.39 3.08 27.60
N SER A 29 -14.52 2.70 26.67
CA SER A 29 -13.27 1.99 26.96
C SER A 29 -12.11 2.89 27.36
N LEU A 30 -12.16 4.18 27.02
CA LEU A 30 -11.07 5.12 27.29
C LEU A 30 -11.02 5.55 28.76
N ASP A 31 -9.81 5.60 29.32
CA ASP A 31 -9.59 6.09 30.68
C ASP A 31 -9.42 7.61 30.69
N PRO A 32 -10.35 8.37 31.31
CA PRO A 32 -10.25 9.84 31.36
C PRO A 32 -8.98 10.34 32.04
N GLN A 33 -8.44 9.60 33.02
CA GLN A 33 -7.23 10.01 33.75
C GLN A 33 -6.00 10.00 32.85
N LYS A 34 -5.88 8.98 31.98
CA LYS A 34 -4.79 8.87 31.00
C LYS A 34 -4.82 10.00 29.97
N LEU A 35 -6.00 10.58 29.75
CA LEU A 35 -6.23 11.68 28.81
C LEU A 35 -6.14 13.07 29.47
N GLY A 36 -5.69 13.14 30.73
CA GLY A 36 -5.58 14.41 31.46
C GLY A 36 -6.92 15.01 31.88
N LEU A 37 -8.01 14.24 31.78
CA LEU A 37 -9.36 14.66 32.16
C LEU A 37 -9.64 14.22 33.61
N GLY A 38 -8.95 14.83 34.58
CA GLY A 38 -9.15 14.54 36.00
C GLY A 38 -10.59 14.84 36.41
N ARG A 39 -11.27 13.84 37.03
CA ARG A 39 -12.62 14.01 37.59
C ARG A 39 -12.53 13.97 39.11
N ALA A 40 -13.03 15.04 39.75
CA ALA A 40 -13.29 15.03 41.17
C ALA A 40 -14.66 14.39 41.44
N GLY A 41 -14.71 13.29 42.22
CA GLY A 41 -15.96 12.67 42.65
C GLY A 41 -16.26 11.27 42.09
N ARG A 42 -17.46 10.73 42.48
CA ARG A 42 -17.87 9.36 42.14
C ARG A 42 -18.11 9.20 40.64
N ILE A 43 -17.35 8.32 39.97
CA ILE A 43 -17.49 8.02 38.54
C ILE A 43 -18.82 7.29 38.30
N ARG A 44 -19.80 7.95 37.65
CA ARG A 44 -21.10 7.36 37.30
C ARG A 44 -21.16 6.76 35.90
N THR A 45 -20.21 7.09 35.05
CA THR A 45 -20.20 6.67 33.63
C THR A 45 -18.81 6.09 33.32
N PRO A 46 -18.75 4.86 32.76
CA PRO A 46 -17.48 4.31 32.29
C PRO A 46 -16.96 5.14 31.13
N GLY A 47 -15.63 5.30 31.06
CA GLY A 47 -14.98 5.98 29.96
C GLY A 47 -15.23 7.48 29.89
N LEU A 48 -15.09 8.04 28.69
CA LEU A 48 -15.33 9.45 28.41
C LEU A 48 -16.83 9.79 28.37
N ARG A 49 -17.18 11.02 28.76
CA ARG A 49 -18.51 11.58 28.50
C ARG A 49 -18.61 12.08 27.07
N ARG A 50 -19.83 12.14 26.51
CA ARG A 50 -20.06 12.68 25.15
C ARG A 50 -19.58 14.12 25.00
N GLU A 51 -19.75 14.93 26.05
CA GLU A 51 -19.27 16.31 26.10
C GLU A 51 -17.75 16.42 26.03
N GLU A 52 -17.03 15.47 26.65
CA GLU A 52 -15.57 15.41 26.61
C GLU A 52 -15.06 15.04 25.22
N VAL A 53 -15.70 14.08 24.55
CA VAL A 53 -15.37 13.71 23.18
C VAL A 53 -15.68 14.86 22.22
N ALA A 54 -16.83 15.48 22.35
CA ALA A 54 -17.25 16.62 21.52
C ALA A 54 -16.28 17.79 21.65
N SER A 55 -15.86 18.12 22.88
CA SER A 55 -14.86 19.16 23.15
C SER A 55 -13.50 18.81 22.56
N ARG A 56 -13.03 17.56 22.69
CA ARG A 56 -11.73 17.12 22.11
C ARG A 56 -11.73 17.10 20.59
N ALA A 57 -12.89 16.82 19.99
CA ALA A 57 -13.06 16.79 18.53
C ALA A 57 -13.39 18.16 17.93
N ASP A 58 -13.56 19.19 18.76
CA ASP A 58 -14.00 20.54 18.36
C ASP A 58 -15.32 20.53 17.57
N ILE A 59 -16.32 19.81 18.11
CA ILE A 59 -17.66 19.66 17.51
C ILE A 59 -18.77 19.87 18.55
N GLY A 60 -19.98 20.13 18.07
CA GLY A 60 -21.14 20.27 18.95
C GLY A 60 -21.58 18.96 19.58
N ILE A 61 -21.84 18.94 20.91
CA ILE A 61 -22.29 17.77 21.64
C ILE A 61 -23.56 17.15 21.04
N THR A 62 -24.51 17.95 20.59
CA THR A 62 -25.75 17.49 19.99
C THR A 62 -25.48 16.72 18.69
N TRP A 63 -24.48 17.18 17.91
CA TRP A 63 -24.07 16.54 16.68
C TRP A 63 -23.41 15.19 16.96
N TYR A 64 -22.44 15.15 17.90
CA TYR A 64 -21.78 13.92 18.32
C TYR A 64 -22.79 12.90 18.86
N THR A 65 -23.75 13.35 19.69
CA THR A 65 -24.81 12.49 20.24
C THR A 65 -25.64 11.83 19.13
N LYS A 66 -26.01 12.58 18.08
CA LYS A 66 -26.73 12.02 16.92
C LYS A 66 -25.90 10.99 16.17
N LEU A 67 -24.60 11.25 16.00
CA LEU A 67 -23.67 10.32 15.35
C LEU A 67 -23.55 9.02 16.16
N GLU A 68 -23.33 9.11 17.45
CA GLU A 68 -23.24 7.95 18.36
C GLU A 68 -24.55 7.15 18.45
N GLN A 69 -25.70 7.82 18.24
CA GLN A 69 -27.00 7.16 18.19
C GLN A 69 -27.31 6.51 16.82
N GLY A 70 -26.39 6.56 15.88
CA GLY A 70 -26.59 6.01 14.53
C GLY A 70 -27.67 6.72 13.73
N ARG A 71 -27.96 7.99 14.04
CA ARG A 71 -28.93 8.79 13.27
C ARG A 71 -28.33 9.20 11.93
N PRO A 72 -29.13 9.27 10.85
CA PRO A 72 -28.64 9.69 9.55
C PRO A 72 -28.27 11.18 9.57
N ILE A 73 -26.96 11.44 9.64
CA ILE A 73 -26.39 12.78 9.56
C ILE A 73 -25.28 12.81 8.50
N ARG A 74 -25.11 13.95 7.85
CA ARG A 74 -23.97 14.14 6.94
C ARG A 74 -22.71 14.39 7.77
N VAL A 75 -21.72 13.55 7.55
CA VAL A 75 -20.40 13.63 8.20
C VAL A 75 -19.38 14.04 7.16
N SER A 76 -18.57 15.05 7.45
CA SER A 76 -17.42 15.37 6.58
C SER A 76 -16.21 14.53 6.98
N PRO A 77 -15.30 14.20 6.03
CA PRO A 77 -14.07 13.47 6.35
C PRO A 77 -13.24 14.13 7.46
N ARG A 78 -13.14 15.45 7.44
CA ARG A 78 -12.39 16.22 8.45
C ARG A 78 -12.96 16.02 9.85
N VAL A 79 -14.29 16.14 9.99
CA VAL A 79 -14.97 15.97 11.29
C VAL A 79 -14.84 14.54 11.79
N LEU A 80 -14.96 13.56 10.89
CA LEU A 80 -14.83 12.15 11.27
C LEU A 80 -13.40 11.83 11.73
N LEU A 81 -12.40 12.43 11.11
CA LEU A 81 -11.00 12.32 11.52
C LEU A 81 -10.75 12.95 12.89
N SER A 82 -11.34 14.14 13.16
CA SER A 82 -11.28 14.78 14.48
C SER A 82 -11.89 13.89 15.58
N VAL A 83 -13.02 13.23 15.28
CA VAL A 83 -13.64 12.25 16.19
C VAL A 83 -12.74 11.04 16.42
N ALA A 84 -12.14 10.51 15.36
CA ALA A 84 -11.19 9.39 15.45
C ALA A 84 -10.00 9.74 16.35
N HIS A 85 -9.42 10.91 16.19
CA HIS A 85 -8.32 11.41 17.04
C HIS A 85 -8.78 11.62 18.50
N ALA A 86 -9.94 12.23 18.70
CA ALA A 86 -10.48 12.47 20.06
C ALA A 86 -10.70 11.17 20.81
N LEU A 87 -11.04 10.10 20.13
CA LEU A 87 -11.26 8.76 20.64
C LEU A 87 -10.02 7.86 20.57
N GLU A 88 -8.86 8.38 20.17
CA GLU A 88 -7.60 7.63 20.06
C GLU A 88 -7.73 6.34 19.24
N PHE A 89 -8.47 6.39 18.14
CA PHE A 89 -8.50 5.29 17.19
C PHE A 89 -7.15 5.10 16.53
N ASN A 90 -6.72 3.86 16.41
CA ASN A 90 -5.57 3.52 15.59
C ASN A 90 -5.94 3.58 14.09
N GLU A 91 -4.97 3.35 13.22
CA GLU A 91 -5.12 3.45 11.77
C GLU A 91 -6.20 2.48 11.23
N VAL A 92 -6.20 1.23 11.68
CA VAL A 92 -7.17 0.21 11.24
C VAL A 92 -8.59 0.56 11.70
N GLU A 93 -8.73 1.02 12.94
CA GLU A 93 -10.00 1.47 13.50
C GLU A 93 -10.52 2.72 12.77
N THR A 94 -9.63 3.65 12.42
CA THR A 94 -9.98 4.86 11.65
C THR A 94 -10.45 4.47 10.24
N GLU A 95 -9.74 3.58 9.56
CA GLU A 95 -10.16 3.07 8.25
C GLU A 95 -11.54 2.42 8.31
N HIS A 96 -11.78 1.59 9.32
CA HIS A 96 -13.08 0.95 9.51
C HIS A 96 -14.19 1.98 9.77
N LEU A 97 -13.93 2.99 10.60
CA LEU A 97 -14.84 4.10 10.88
C LEU A 97 -15.25 4.84 9.59
N PHE A 98 -14.28 5.13 8.71
CA PHE A 98 -14.53 5.79 7.43
C PHE A 98 -15.36 4.92 6.48
N ARG A 99 -15.09 3.62 6.43
CA ARG A 99 -15.88 2.66 5.64
C ARG A 99 -17.33 2.57 6.12
N LEU A 100 -17.58 2.56 7.44
CA LEU A 100 -18.91 2.59 8.01
C LEU A 100 -19.65 3.88 7.68
N ALA A 101 -18.96 5.01 7.67
CA ALA A 101 -19.50 6.30 7.28
C ALA A 101 -19.73 6.45 5.76
N ASN A 102 -19.34 5.46 4.95
CA ASN A 102 -19.34 5.52 3.48
C ASN A 102 -18.56 6.73 2.93
N LEU A 103 -17.44 7.03 3.58
CA LEU A 103 -16.50 8.07 3.19
C LEU A 103 -15.22 7.45 2.63
N PRO A 104 -14.53 8.13 1.69
CA PRO A 104 -13.20 7.72 1.28
C PRO A 104 -12.29 7.72 2.51
N VAL A 105 -11.53 6.64 2.66
CA VAL A 105 -10.52 6.55 3.72
C VAL A 105 -9.50 7.65 3.46
N PRO A 106 -9.17 8.51 4.45
CA PRO A 106 -8.15 9.52 4.24
C PRO A 106 -6.86 8.84 3.79
N PRO A 107 -6.13 9.42 2.83
CA PRO A 107 -4.80 8.95 2.53
C PRO A 107 -4.05 8.89 3.86
N ARG A 108 -3.42 7.76 4.12
CA ARG A 108 -2.64 7.60 5.33
C ARG A 108 -1.77 8.85 5.44
N LEU A 109 -1.86 9.52 6.58
CA LEU A 109 -0.76 10.34 7.02
C LEU A 109 0.42 9.37 7.11
N GLU A 110 1.03 9.11 5.98
CA GLU A 110 2.31 8.44 5.96
C GLU A 110 3.19 9.30 6.87
N ASN A 111 3.31 8.86 8.12
CA ASN A 111 4.56 9.13 8.80
C ASN A 111 5.59 8.90 7.70
N PRO A 112 6.48 9.86 7.41
CA PRO A 112 7.57 9.58 6.51
C PRO A 112 8.26 8.36 7.12
N ARG A 113 7.76 7.17 6.76
CA ARG A 113 8.45 5.94 7.13
C ARG A 113 9.78 6.13 6.44
N VAL A 114 10.72 6.67 7.22
CA VAL A 114 12.15 6.49 6.98
C VAL A 114 12.21 5.11 6.39
N CYS A 115 12.75 4.97 5.18
CA CYS A 115 12.80 3.72 4.44
C CYS A 115 13.17 2.59 5.40
N GLU A 116 12.17 1.98 6.05
CA GLU A 116 12.45 0.84 6.91
C GLU A 116 13.05 -0.23 6.00
N PRO A 117 14.24 -0.72 6.30
CA PRO A 117 14.85 -1.75 5.50
C PRO A 117 13.90 -2.95 5.46
N LEU A 118 13.88 -3.63 4.32
CA LEU A 118 13.09 -4.85 4.18
C LEU A 118 13.40 -5.80 5.35
N THR A 119 12.36 -6.38 5.95
CA THR A 119 12.58 -7.29 7.08
C THR A 119 13.40 -8.50 6.65
N LYS A 120 14.22 -9.04 7.55
CA LYS A 120 14.98 -10.29 7.29
C LYS A 120 14.05 -11.45 6.90
N ALA A 121 12.83 -11.47 7.41
CA ALA A 121 11.84 -12.49 7.06
C ALA A 121 11.40 -12.35 5.60
N SER A 122 11.07 -11.13 5.15
CA SER A 122 10.69 -10.86 3.76
C SER A 122 11.83 -11.18 2.78
N GLN A 123 13.07 -10.85 3.13
CA GLN A 123 14.23 -11.21 2.30
C GLN A 123 14.41 -12.73 2.20
N ARG A 124 14.23 -13.47 3.31
CA ARG A 124 14.27 -14.94 3.27
C ARG A 124 13.22 -15.53 2.34
N ILE A 125 12.01 -14.96 2.32
CA ILE A 125 10.95 -15.39 1.37
C ILE A 125 11.45 -15.20 -0.06
N LEU A 126 11.96 -14.01 -0.39
CA LEU A 126 12.51 -13.73 -1.73
C LEU A 126 13.59 -14.73 -2.13
N ASP A 127 14.52 -15.03 -1.23
CA ASP A 127 15.65 -15.92 -1.51
C ASP A 127 15.18 -17.37 -1.78
N HIS A 128 14.12 -17.83 -1.09
CA HIS A 128 13.55 -19.17 -1.29
C HIS A 128 12.74 -19.30 -2.59
N LEU A 129 12.38 -18.18 -3.23
CA LEU A 129 11.70 -18.21 -4.52
C LEU A 129 12.61 -18.53 -5.70
N CYS A 130 13.96 -18.57 -5.52
CA CYS A 130 14.85 -18.99 -6.58
C CYS A 130 14.50 -20.42 -7.07
N PRO A 131 14.48 -20.68 -8.39
CA PRO A 131 15.04 -19.87 -9.48
C PRO A 131 14.10 -18.79 -10.07
N TYR A 132 12.91 -18.57 -9.50
CA TYR A 132 11.97 -17.57 -10.00
C TYR A 132 12.42 -16.16 -9.61
N PRO A 133 12.64 -15.25 -10.58
CA PRO A 133 13.00 -13.87 -10.29
C PRO A 133 11.90 -13.20 -9.46
N ALA A 134 12.29 -12.57 -8.35
CA ALA A 134 11.34 -11.93 -7.46
C ALA A 134 11.93 -10.64 -6.87
N LEU A 135 11.05 -9.64 -6.69
CA LEU A 135 11.37 -8.39 -6.03
C LEU A 135 10.19 -7.89 -5.19
N ILE A 136 10.50 -7.05 -4.20
CA ILE A 136 9.50 -6.25 -3.48
C ILE A 136 9.74 -4.78 -3.85
N GLN A 137 8.70 -4.11 -4.26
CA GLN A 137 8.74 -2.68 -4.61
C GLN A 137 7.55 -1.93 -4.04
N THR A 138 7.74 -0.61 -3.82
CA THR A 138 6.67 0.32 -3.43
C THR A 138 5.78 0.69 -4.62
N LYS A 139 4.63 1.35 -4.37
CA LYS A 139 3.81 1.99 -5.42
C LYS A 139 4.59 3.01 -6.25
N ARG A 140 5.65 3.62 -5.69
CA ARG A 140 6.57 4.55 -6.37
C ARG A 140 7.70 3.86 -7.13
N TYR A 141 7.65 2.53 -7.27
CA TYR A 141 8.66 1.71 -7.95
C TYR A 141 10.04 1.62 -7.29
N ASN A 142 10.18 2.08 -6.04
CA ASN A 142 11.42 1.86 -5.29
C ASN A 142 11.55 0.37 -4.94
N ILE A 143 12.67 -0.24 -5.32
CA ILE A 143 12.97 -1.65 -5.04
C ILE A 143 13.45 -1.75 -3.59
N ARG A 144 12.67 -2.44 -2.75
CA ARG A 144 12.94 -2.67 -1.33
C ARG A 144 13.80 -3.90 -1.11
N GLY A 145 13.60 -4.92 -1.94
CA GLY A 145 14.34 -6.17 -1.90
C GLY A 145 14.18 -6.95 -3.19
N PHE A 146 15.08 -7.86 -3.41
CA PHE A 146 15.11 -8.73 -4.60
C PHE A 146 15.91 -10.00 -4.30
N ASN A 147 15.71 -11.03 -5.12
CA ASN A 147 16.52 -12.24 -5.03
C ASN A 147 17.60 -12.30 -6.12
N GLU A 148 18.49 -13.26 -5.99
CA GLU A 148 19.60 -13.47 -6.94
C GLU A 148 19.10 -13.72 -8.37
N ALA A 149 17.96 -14.42 -8.53
CA ALA A 149 17.38 -14.68 -9.84
C ALA A 149 16.93 -13.38 -10.54
N TYR A 150 16.34 -12.43 -9.80
CA TYR A 150 15.95 -11.15 -10.35
C TYR A 150 17.17 -10.30 -10.75
N ARG A 151 18.20 -10.25 -9.88
CA ARG A 151 19.46 -9.55 -10.19
C ARG A 151 20.10 -10.06 -11.47
N ARG A 152 20.12 -11.38 -11.67
CA ARG A 152 20.63 -11.99 -12.92
C ARG A 152 19.76 -11.69 -14.13
N LEU A 153 18.43 -11.69 -13.96
CA LEU A 153 17.49 -11.42 -15.02
C LEU A 153 17.67 -10.00 -15.59
N VAL A 154 17.82 -9.00 -14.70
CA VAL A 154 17.96 -7.60 -15.11
C VAL A 154 19.40 -7.22 -15.50
N GLY A 155 20.39 -8.07 -15.20
CA GLY A 155 21.80 -7.87 -15.59
C GLY A 155 22.48 -6.68 -14.88
N VAL A 156 21.91 -6.20 -13.77
CA VAL A 156 22.41 -5.05 -13.00
C VAL A 156 22.74 -5.49 -11.58
N ASP A 157 23.89 -5.05 -11.08
CA ASP A 157 24.24 -5.23 -9.66
C ASP A 157 23.46 -4.23 -8.80
N LEU A 158 22.27 -4.65 -8.39
CA LEU A 158 21.38 -3.81 -7.61
C LEU A 158 21.92 -3.49 -6.21
N ASP A 159 22.87 -4.27 -5.69
CA ASP A 159 23.52 -3.98 -4.41
C ASP A 159 24.49 -2.80 -4.52
N ALA A 160 25.07 -2.59 -5.70
CA ALA A 160 25.93 -1.45 -6.00
C ALA A 160 25.15 -0.17 -6.34
N VAL A 161 23.83 -0.24 -6.57
CA VAL A 161 22.97 0.92 -6.82
C VAL A 161 22.55 1.53 -5.48
N THR A 162 22.65 2.86 -5.37
CA THR A 162 22.20 3.58 -4.17
C THR A 162 20.71 3.34 -3.88
N PRO A 163 20.27 3.32 -2.63
CA PRO A 163 18.85 3.10 -2.30
C PRO A 163 17.90 4.06 -3.01
N GLU A 164 18.30 5.34 -3.20
CA GLU A 164 17.52 6.37 -3.88
C GLU A 164 17.39 6.10 -5.37
N ASP A 165 18.41 5.52 -6.00
CA ASP A 165 18.46 5.19 -7.43
C ASP A 165 17.86 3.82 -7.75
N ARG A 166 17.70 2.99 -6.72
CA ARG A 166 17.16 1.63 -6.84
C ARG A 166 15.66 1.66 -7.07
N ASN A 167 15.26 2.13 -8.25
CA ASN A 167 13.89 2.35 -8.67
C ASN A 167 13.70 1.85 -10.09
N CYS A 168 12.66 1.03 -10.34
CA CYS A 168 12.45 0.38 -11.64
C CYS A 168 12.25 1.40 -12.78
N ILE A 169 11.51 2.49 -12.55
CA ILE A 169 11.32 3.53 -13.57
C ILE A 169 12.65 4.25 -13.80
N TYR A 170 13.29 4.72 -12.73
CA TYR A 170 14.54 5.47 -12.84
C TYR A 170 15.64 4.67 -13.56
N LEU A 171 15.82 3.41 -13.17
CA LEU A 171 16.78 2.51 -13.85
C LEU A 171 16.44 2.31 -15.33
N SER A 172 15.18 2.27 -15.71
CA SER A 172 14.77 2.21 -17.12
C SER A 172 15.15 3.46 -17.93
N LEU A 173 15.34 4.60 -17.24
CA LEU A 173 15.71 5.88 -17.87
C LEU A 173 17.23 6.05 -17.98
N VAL A 174 17.99 5.64 -16.96
CA VAL A 174 19.40 6.01 -16.82
C VAL A 174 20.38 4.84 -16.94
N ASN A 175 19.91 3.58 -16.84
CA ASN A 175 20.79 2.43 -16.84
C ASN A 175 20.65 1.60 -18.13
N PRO A 176 21.68 1.63 -19.02
CA PRO A 176 21.63 0.92 -20.30
C PRO A 176 21.49 -0.60 -20.15
N ALA A 177 22.13 -1.21 -19.14
CA ALA A 177 22.05 -2.66 -18.91
C ALA A 177 20.63 -3.07 -18.49
N TRP A 178 20.02 -2.30 -17.59
CA TRP A 178 18.62 -2.49 -17.21
C TRP A 178 17.68 -2.41 -18.42
N ARG A 179 17.86 -1.37 -19.24
CA ARG A 179 17.05 -1.18 -20.45
C ARG A 179 17.25 -2.31 -21.46
N ALA A 180 18.50 -2.77 -21.63
CA ALA A 180 18.83 -3.87 -22.55
C ALA A 180 18.26 -5.23 -22.10
N SER A 181 18.03 -5.42 -20.80
CA SER A 181 17.41 -6.64 -20.28
C SER A 181 15.93 -6.78 -20.60
N GLN A 182 15.30 -5.72 -21.12
CA GLN A 182 13.90 -5.71 -21.51
C GLN A 182 13.78 -5.90 -23.01
N ALA A 183 12.88 -6.78 -23.48
CA ALA A 183 12.68 -6.97 -24.91
C ALA A 183 11.96 -5.76 -25.55
N ASP A 184 11.02 -5.19 -24.79
CA ASP A 184 10.16 -4.09 -25.21
C ASP A 184 10.27 -2.91 -24.22
N PRO A 185 11.43 -2.22 -24.15
CA PRO A 185 11.71 -1.26 -23.08
C PRO A 185 10.80 -0.03 -23.13
N ASP A 186 10.37 0.41 -24.30
CA ASP A 186 9.52 1.59 -24.47
C ASP A 186 8.08 1.29 -24.04
N GLU A 187 7.57 0.10 -24.35
CA GLU A 187 6.26 -0.34 -23.90
C GLU A 187 6.25 -0.54 -22.36
N MET A 188 7.33 -1.13 -21.84
CA MET A 188 7.46 -1.33 -20.39
C MET A 188 7.51 0.00 -19.65
N LEU A 189 8.24 0.99 -20.16
CA LEU A 189 8.29 2.34 -19.61
C LEU A 189 6.90 3.01 -19.64
N ALA A 190 6.19 2.91 -20.77
CA ALA A 190 4.84 3.47 -20.90
C ALA A 190 3.86 2.84 -19.89
N ASN A 191 3.94 1.53 -19.72
CA ASN A 191 3.12 0.80 -18.74
C ASN A 191 3.42 1.24 -17.30
N MET A 192 4.70 1.38 -16.94
CA MET A 192 5.11 1.85 -15.61
C MET A 192 4.70 3.30 -15.36
N ALA A 193 4.82 4.19 -16.34
CA ALA A 193 4.40 5.57 -16.24
C ALA A 193 2.87 5.70 -16.04
N ALA A 194 2.09 4.90 -16.76
CA ALA A 194 0.63 4.87 -16.62
C ALA A 194 0.18 4.39 -15.24
N LEU A 195 0.83 3.36 -14.70
CA LEU A 195 0.58 2.84 -13.35
C LEU A 195 1.02 3.83 -12.26
N PHE A 196 2.18 4.48 -12.45
CA PHE A 196 2.66 5.51 -11.53
C PHE A 196 1.68 6.69 -11.47
N ARG A 197 1.16 7.14 -12.60
CA ARG A 197 0.14 8.19 -12.67
C ARG A 197 -1.13 7.81 -11.91
N ALA A 198 -1.63 6.58 -12.08
CA ALA A 198 -2.80 6.09 -11.37
C ALA A 198 -2.58 6.10 -9.85
N SER A 199 -1.41 5.63 -9.40
CA SER A 199 -1.05 5.64 -7.98
C SER A 199 -0.85 7.07 -7.44
N MET A 200 -0.26 7.97 -8.22
CA MET A 200 -0.05 9.37 -7.82
C MET A 200 -1.37 10.11 -7.56
N ALA A 201 -2.43 9.78 -8.32
CA ALA A 201 -3.75 10.39 -8.15
C ALA A 201 -4.38 10.09 -6.77
N GLU A 202 -3.96 9.01 -6.11
CA GLU A 202 -4.38 8.66 -4.75
C GLU A 202 -3.61 9.45 -3.67
N HIS A 203 -2.54 10.19 -4.05
CA HIS A 203 -1.59 10.85 -3.15
C HIS A 203 -1.29 12.31 -3.55
N LEU A 204 -2.31 13.04 -4.01
CA LEU A 204 -2.15 14.42 -4.53
C LEU A 204 -1.62 15.41 -3.47
N ASP A 205 -1.82 15.11 -2.18
CA ASP A 205 -1.37 15.97 -1.07
C ASP A 205 0.02 15.61 -0.54
N ASP A 206 0.72 14.63 -1.15
CA ASP A 206 2.06 14.22 -0.74
C ASP A 206 3.13 14.76 -1.70
N PRO A 207 3.90 15.79 -1.27
CA PRO A 207 4.95 16.40 -2.11
C PRO A 207 6.06 15.43 -2.53
N SER A 208 6.17 14.26 -1.91
CA SER A 208 7.18 13.26 -2.26
C SER A 208 6.90 12.61 -3.63
N TRP A 209 5.63 12.54 -4.05
CA TRP A 209 5.24 12.06 -5.38
C TRP A 209 5.59 13.06 -6.47
N GLU A 210 5.40 14.35 -6.20
CA GLU A 210 5.78 15.42 -7.14
C GLU A 210 7.30 15.43 -7.34
N ARG A 211 8.08 15.39 -6.26
CA ARG A 211 9.55 15.29 -6.35
C ARG A 211 10.01 14.07 -7.13
N GLN A 212 9.33 12.93 -6.97
CA GLN A 212 9.66 11.73 -7.72
C GLN A 212 9.33 11.88 -9.21
N LEU A 213 8.20 12.50 -9.55
CA LEU A 213 7.83 12.82 -10.92
C LEU A 213 8.85 13.78 -11.56
N GLU A 214 9.21 14.86 -10.88
CA GLU A 214 10.22 15.82 -11.33
C GLU A 214 11.57 15.15 -11.62
N ARG A 215 11.94 14.19 -10.77
CA ARG A 215 13.16 13.40 -10.96
C ARG A 215 13.11 12.59 -12.27
N TYR A 216 11.97 11.94 -12.57
CA TYR A 216 11.81 11.21 -13.84
C TYR A 216 11.81 12.13 -15.05
N MET A 217 11.10 13.27 -14.96
CA MET A 217 11.05 14.29 -16.00
C MET A 217 12.43 14.86 -16.30
N SER A 218 13.25 15.07 -15.29
CA SER A 218 14.61 15.60 -15.43
C SER A 218 15.59 14.56 -15.99
N ALA A 219 15.34 13.28 -15.75
CA ALA A 219 16.22 12.20 -16.19
C ALA A 219 16.08 11.84 -17.68
N SER A 220 14.92 12.13 -18.32
CA SER A 220 14.66 11.64 -19.67
C SER A 220 13.56 12.41 -20.40
N ASP A 221 13.86 12.92 -21.59
CA ASP A 221 12.86 13.48 -22.51
C ASP A 221 11.86 12.43 -22.98
N GLN A 222 12.29 11.18 -23.14
CA GLN A 222 11.41 10.07 -23.49
C GLN A 222 10.35 9.84 -22.43
N PHE A 223 10.69 10.00 -21.14
CA PHE A 223 9.71 9.91 -20.06
C PHE A 223 8.67 11.04 -20.16
N ARG A 224 9.07 12.27 -20.49
CA ARG A 224 8.15 13.38 -20.73
C ARG A 224 7.16 13.06 -21.84
N ILE A 225 7.64 12.56 -22.98
CA ILE A 225 6.78 12.17 -24.11
C ILE A 225 5.77 11.10 -23.69
N VAL A 226 6.20 10.08 -22.94
CA VAL A 226 5.33 9.00 -22.48
C VAL A 226 4.33 9.53 -21.45
N TRP A 227 4.76 10.39 -20.54
CA TRP A 227 3.91 11.02 -19.57
C TRP A 227 2.82 11.88 -20.21
N ASP A 228 3.13 12.67 -21.20
CA ASP A 228 2.18 13.56 -21.89
C ASP A 228 1.08 12.82 -22.66
N ARG A 229 1.27 11.54 -22.97
CA ARG A 229 0.22 10.68 -23.57
C ARG A 229 -0.97 10.43 -22.63
N TYR A 230 -0.87 10.75 -21.36
CA TYR A 230 -1.91 10.65 -20.34
C TYR A 230 -2.60 9.28 -20.27
N GLN A 231 -1.84 8.20 -20.41
CA GLN A 231 -2.38 6.85 -20.27
C GLN A 231 -2.57 6.46 -18.81
N LEU A 232 -3.63 5.70 -18.53
CA LEU A 232 -3.91 5.11 -17.23
C LEU A 232 -4.00 3.60 -17.36
N LYS A 233 -3.44 2.88 -16.41
CA LYS A 233 -3.55 1.42 -16.31
C LYS A 233 -3.73 0.99 -14.87
N GLY A 234 -4.45 -0.13 -14.67
CA GLY A 234 -4.48 -0.86 -13.40
C GLY A 234 -3.35 -1.89 -13.31
N ILE A 235 -3.07 -2.35 -12.10
CA ILE A 235 -2.10 -3.43 -11.89
C ILE A 235 -2.74 -4.75 -12.31
N GLU A 236 -2.12 -5.42 -13.28
CA GLU A 236 -2.55 -6.71 -13.79
C GLU A 236 -1.38 -7.70 -13.82
N ASN A 237 -1.71 -8.98 -13.78
CA ASN A 237 -0.75 -10.04 -14.01
C ASN A 237 -0.56 -10.19 -15.53
N THR A 238 0.58 -9.73 -16.04
CA THR A 238 0.87 -9.70 -17.47
C THR A 238 2.14 -10.48 -17.79
N VAL A 239 2.26 -10.96 -19.02
CA VAL A 239 3.51 -11.53 -19.52
C VAL A 239 4.47 -10.40 -19.86
N LYS A 240 5.66 -10.44 -19.27
CA LYS A 240 6.78 -9.54 -19.58
C LYS A 240 7.87 -10.30 -20.29
N ARG A 241 8.48 -9.68 -21.27
CA ARG A 241 9.52 -10.28 -22.12
C ARG A 241 10.87 -9.72 -21.71
N PHE A 242 11.73 -10.58 -21.19
CA PHE A 242 13.09 -10.20 -20.82
C PHE A 242 14.10 -10.72 -21.85
N ARG A 243 15.17 -9.99 -22.04
CA ARG A 243 16.30 -10.39 -22.88
C ARG A 243 17.45 -10.83 -21.99
N LEU A 244 17.80 -12.08 -22.09
CA LEU A 244 18.94 -12.65 -21.36
C LEU A 244 20.28 -12.18 -21.98
N ALA A 245 21.37 -12.37 -21.27
CA ALA A 245 22.72 -11.97 -21.70
C ALA A 245 23.17 -12.64 -23.02
N ASP A 246 22.59 -13.78 -23.39
CA ASP A 246 22.85 -14.47 -24.66
C ASP A 246 21.91 -13.99 -25.81
N GLY A 247 21.12 -12.96 -25.56
CA GLY A 247 20.16 -12.40 -26.53
C GLY A 247 18.81 -13.13 -26.57
N THR A 248 18.66 -14.24 -25.88
CA THR A 248 17.41 -15.02 -25.83
C THR A 248 16.29 -14.21 -25.19
N ILE A 249 15.10 -14.21 -25.79
CA ILE A 249 13.91 -13.62 -25.18
C ILE A 249 13.24 -14.66 -24.29
N LEU A 250 13.02 -14.27 -23.03
CA LEU A 250 12.37 -15.07 -22.01
C LEU A 250 11.05 -14.43 -21.61
N PRO A 251 9.90 -14.98 -22.05
CA PRO A 251 8.58 -14.53 -21.57
C PRO A 251 8.33 -15.06 -20.16
N LEU A 252 7.97 -14.15 -19.25
CA LEU A 252 7.67 -14.47 -17.86
C LEU A 252 6.35 -13.84 -17.45
N GLN A 253 5.47 -14.63 -16.83
CA GLN A 253 4.24 -14.16 -16.20
C GLN A 253 4.59 -13.42 -14.91
N SER A 254 4.18 -12.17 -14.78
CA SER A 254 4.28 -11.44 -13.52
C SER A 254 3.11 -11.80 -12.60
N ASN A 255 3.40 -12.15 -11.36
CA ASN A 255 2.40 -12.44 -10.33
C ASN A 255 2.59 -11.43 -9.20
N ASN A 256 1.53 -10.68 -8.90
CA ASN A 256 1.57 -9.58 -7.93
C ASN A 256 0.94 -10.01 -6.61
N TRP A 257 1.64 -9.79 -5.50
CA TRP A 257 1.22 -10.11 -4.14
C TRP A 257 1.44 -8.91 -3.23
N TRP A 258 0.49 -8.64 -2.34
CA TRP A 258 0.60 -7.56 -1.35
C TRP A 258 0.88 -8.16 0.01
N ALA A 259 1.89 -7.64 0.70
CA ALA A 259 2.30 -8.15 2.01
C ALA A 259 1.23 -7.89 3.10
N SER A 260 0.44 -6.84 2.95
CA SER A 260 -0.67 -6.47 3.83
C SER A 260 -1.60 -5.50 3.10
N PRO A 261 -2.90 -5.48 3.39
CA PRO A 261 -3.82 -4.46 2.87
C PRO A 261 -3.39 -3.03 3.19
N SER A 262 -2.61 -2.89 4.25
CA SER A 262 -2.12 -1.62 4.77
C SER A 262 -0.69 -1.27 4.33
N ASN A 263 0.00 -2.15 3.62
CA ASN A 263 1.36 -1.91 3.15
C ASN A 263 1.35 -1.70 1.64
N ASP A 264 1.91 -0.60 1.18
CA ASP A 264 2.06 -0.27 -0.24
C ASP A 264 3.12 -1.14 -0.95
N ASP A 265 3.83 -1.98 -0.19
CA ASP A 265 4.84 -2.88 -0.74
C ASP A 265 4.19 -4.04 -1.48
N ARG A 266 4.61 -4.22 -2.72
CA ARG A 266 4.16 -5.29 -3.61
C ARG A 266 5.32 -6.20 -3.96
N MET A 267 5.16 -7.48 -3.67
CA MET A 267 6.05 -8.53 -4.16
C MET A 267 5.61 -8.93 -5.57
N ILE A 268 6.54 -8.97 -6.49
CA ILE A 268 6.34 -9.46 -7.85
C ILE A 268 7.21 -10.69 -8.04
N VAL A 269 6.57 -11.80 -8.43
CA VAL A 269 7.26 -13.05 -8.77
C VAL A 269 7.05 -13.32 -10.26
N TYR A 270 8.14 -13.55 -10.96
CA TYR A 270 8.14 -13.87 -12.39
C TYR A 270 8.24 -15.37 -12.57
N THR A 271 7.20 -15.97 -13.16
CA THR A 271 7.18 -17.41 -13.47
C THR A 271 7.24 -17.63 -14.99
N PRO A 272 7.91 -18.69 -15.46
CA PRO A 272 7.95 -19.00 -16.86
C PRO A 272 6.55 -19.35 -17.38
N VAL A 273 6.28 -19.01 -18.63
CA VAL A 273 5.00 -19.31 -19.29
C VAL A 273 4.94 -20.75 -19.81
N ASP A 274 6.10 -21.41 -19.95
CA ASP A 274 6.25 -22.76 -20.48
C ASP A 274 7.47 -23.50 -19.86
N GLU A 275 7.60 -24.78 -20.17
CA GLU A 275 8.69 -25.63 -19.67
C GLU A 275 10.06 -25.17 -20.19
N ALA A 276 10.14 -24.75 -21.44
CA ALA A 276 11.37 -24.23 -22.02
C ALA A 276 11.86 -22.97 -21.26
N GLY A 277 10.95 -22.12 -20.83
CA GLY A 277 11.25 -20.98 -19.95
C GLY A 277 11.77 -21.40 -18.57
N ALA A 278 11.20 -22.48 -17.99
CA ALA A 278 11.65 -23.01 -16.72
C ALA A 278 13.11 -23.55 -16.80
N GLU A 279 13.41 -24.26 -17.87
CA GLU A 279 14.78 -24.75 -18.13
C GLU A 279 15.78 -23.60 -18.30
N ARG A 280 15.38 -22.53 -19.02
CA ARG A 280 16.22 -21.34 -19.21
C ARG A 280 16.48 -20.59 -17.90
N LEU A 281 15.48 -20.44 -17.04
CA LEU A 281 15.68 -19.87 -15.71
C LEU A 281 16.67 -20.72 -14.88
N SER A 282 16.50 -22.03 -14.90
CA SER A 282 17.38 -22.95 -14.21
C SER A 282 18.82 -22.87 -14.74
N ALA A 283 18.99 -22.78 -16.05
CA ALA A 283 20.29 -22.60 -16.70
C ALA A 283 20.94 -21.24 -16.36
N MET A 284 20.15 -20.16 -16.31
CA MET A 284 20.62 -18.84 -15.88
C MET A 284 21.19 -18.88 -14.45
N MET A 285 20.56 -19.63 -13.55
CA MET A 285 21.01 -19.77 -12.17
C MET A 285 22.28 -20.61 -12.03
N LYS A 286 22.48 -21.60 -12.92
CA LYS A 286 23.68 -22.48 -12.91
C LYS A 286 24.93 -21.77 -13.47
N ARG A 287 24.79 -20.76 -14.33
CA ARG A 287 25.93 -20.01 -14.84
C ARG A 287 26.62 -19.27 -13.70
N ARG A 288 27.87 -19.67 -13.36
CA ARG A 288 28.72 -18.90 -12.45
C ARG A 288 28.98 -17.52 -13.06
N ARG A 289 29.02 -16.46 -12.22
CA ARG A 289 29.57 -15.17 -12.66
C ARG A 289 30.93 -15.45 -13.29
N ALA A 290 31.11 -15.11 -14.56
CA ALA A 290 32.45 -14.90 -15.08
C ALA A 290 33.04 -13.71 -14.29
N CYS A 291 34.11 -13.97 -13.56
CA CYS A 291 34.89 -12.94 -12.87
C CYS A 291 35.43 -11.94 -13.87
#